data_ac8e71ec94d4790b1702e6d0712b3169
#
_entry.id   ac8e71ec94d4790b1702e6d0712b3169
#
_cell.length_a   1.000
_cell.length_b   1.000
_cell.length_c   1.000
_cell.angle_alpha   90.00
_cell.angle_beta   90.00
_cell.angle_gamma   90.00
#
_symmetry.space_group_name_H-M   'P 1'
#
loop_
_entity.id
_entity.type
_entity.pdbx_description
1 polymer ?
#
loop_
_entity_poly.entity_id
_entity_poly.type
_entity_poly.pdbx_seq_one_letter_code
_entity_poly.pdbx_strand_id
1 'polypeptide(L)'
;MNDIASNKPSPWHDGERALQATIGVAERMDKECFVHDGTCISYENEMFDINFQKLIGQNVVVYGQTEVTRDLYDARDAVGGQTIFEVEGVEIRDADTDAPYVTFTVDGSARRIDCDFVAGCDGFHGVSRKTIPDTVRKDYEKVFPFGWLGVLSETPPVHEELIYANSARGFALCSMRNENLSRYYVQCNVSDDIFEWTDEKFWDELRRRLPEAVADKLVTGPSIEKSIAPLRSF
;
A
#
# COMPACT_ATOMS: atom_id res chain seq x y z
N MET A 1 -35.73 -15.09 19.92
CA MET A 1 -34.50 -15.91 20.09
C MET A 1 -33.42 -15.17 19.38
N ASN A 2 -32.64 -14.40 20.12
CA ASN A 2 -31.54 -13.65 19.55
C ASN A 2 -30.37 -14.60 19.38
N ASP A 3 -29.99 -14.87 18.14
CA ASP A 3 -28.72 -15.49 17.83
C ASP A 3 -27.60 -14.54 18.26
N ILE A 4 -26.97 -14.90 19.34
CA ILE A 4 -25.71 -14.29 19.79
C ILE A 4 -24.68 -14.71 18.76
N ALA A 5 -24.36 -13.81 17.81
CA ALA A 5 -23.25 -13.97 16.91
C ALA A 5 -22.02 -14.42 17.72
N SER A 6 -21.47 -15.55 17.32
CA SER A 6 -20.37 -16.22 17.97
C SER A 6 -19.25 -15.23 18.26
N ASN A 7 -19.01 -15.02 19.55
CA ASN A 7 -17.90 -14.20 20.05
C ASN A 7 -16.56 -14.97 19.87
N LYS A 8 -16.23 -15.31 18.63
CA LYS A 8 -14.87 -15.75 18.31
C LYS A 8 -14.00 -14.52 18.33
N PRO A 9 -12.92 -14.48 19.09
CA PRO A 9 -11.95 -13.38 18.99
C PRO A 9 -11.57 -13.27 17.51
N SER A 10 -11.70 -12.05 16.97
CA SER A 10 -11.26 -11.76 15.60
C SER A 10 -9.80 -12.18 15.48
N PRO A 11 -9.40 -12.95 14.46
CA PRO A 11 -8.01 -13.32 14.25
C PRO A 11 -7.12 -12.12 13.90
N TRP A 12 -7.71 -10.94 13.82
CA TRP A 12 -7.07 -9.72 13.33
C TRP A 12 -6.58 -8.85 14.47
N HIS A 13 -5.38 -8.33 14.32
CA HIS A 13 -4.80 -7.40 15.29
C HIS A 13 -5.28 -5.96 15.12
N ASP A 14 -5.02 -5.16 16.19
CA ASP A 14 -5.30 -3.73 16.38
C ASP A 14 -4.65 -2.82 15.31
N GLY A 15 -4.89 -3.10 14.06
CA GLY A 15 -4.38 -2.36 12.93
C GLY A 15 -5.50 -1.71 12.10
N GLU A 16 -5.26 -1.60 10.84
CA GLU A 16 -6.16 -0.97 9.88
C GLU A 16 -7.56 -1.61 9.87
N ARG A 17 -7.66 -2.95 10.02
CA ARG A 17 -8.95 -3.63 10.13
C ARG A 17 -9.75 -3.22 11.38
N ALA A 18 -9.10 -3.07 12.53
CA ALA A 18 -9.78 -2.62 13.74
C ALA A 18 -10.33 -1.20 13.55
N LEU A 19 -9.58 -0.32 12.89
CA LEU A 19 -10.04 1.00 12.52
C LEU A 19 -11.23 0.93 11.56
N GLN A 20 -11.15 0.15 10.50
CA GLN A 20 -12.24 -0.04 9.54
C GLN A 20 -13.49 -0.65 10.20
N ALA A 21 -13.32 -1.62 11.11
CA ALA A 21 -14.42 -2.18 11.88
C ALA A 21 -15.06 -1.13 12.80
N THR A 22 -14.25 -0.27 13.42
CA THR A 22 -14.74 0.82 14.29
C THR A 22 -15.61 1.82 13.54
N ILE A 23 -15.28 2.14 12.30
CA ILE A 23 -16.06 3.05 11.44
C ILE A 23 -17.08 2.32 10.56
N GLY A 24 -17.23 1.00 10.71
CA GLY A 24 -18.27 0.21 10.04
C GLY A 24 -17.99 -0.15 8.57
N VAL A 25 -16.74 -0.10 8.10
CA VAL A 25 -16.36 -0.36 6.70
C VAL A 25 -15.54 -1.64 6.48
N ALA A 26 -15.44 -2.52 7.46
CA ALA A 26 -14.64 -3.75 7.36
C ALA A 26 -15.35 -4.90 6.63
N GLU A 27 -16.64 -4.81 6.34
CA GLU A 27 -17.43 -5.94 5.84
C GLU A 27 -16.92 -6.50 4.52
N ARG A 28 -16.56 -5.64 3.56
CA ARG A 28 -16.04 -6.07 2.27
C ARG A 28 -14.62 -6.61 2.40
N MET A 29 -13.78 -5.95 3.19
CA MET A 29 -12.44 -6.44 3.49
C MET A 29 -12.47 -7.84 4.12
N ASP A 30 -13.36 -8.09 5.09
CA ASP A 30 -13.51 -9.41 5.75
C ASP A 30 -13.92 -10.53 4.78
N LYS A 31 -14.58 -10.19 3.68
CA LYS A 31 -15.01 -11.15 2.65
C LYS A 31 -13.97 -11.38 1.56
N GLU A 32 -13.24 -10.35 1.20
CA GLU A 32 -12.42 -10.32 -0.02
C GLU A 32 -10.90 -10.31 0.25
N CYS A 33 -10.47 -10.06 1.50
CA CYS A 33 -9.05 -10.07 1.83
C CYS A 33 -8.45 -11.47 1.80
N PHE A 34 -7.14 -11.55 1.56
CA PHE A 34 -6.37 -12.76 1.76
C PHE A 34 -5.74 -12.77 3.14
N VAL A 35 -5.91 -13.90 3.83
CA VAL A 35 -5.35 -14.12 5.15
C VAL A 35 -4.05 -14.88 4.99
N HIS A 36 -2.99 -14.32 5.55
CA HIS A 36 -1.67 -14.92 5.58
C HIS A 36 -1.32 -15.33 7.01
N ASP A 37 -0.92 -16.57 7.20
CA ASP A 37 -0.44 -17.09 8.49
C ASP A 37 0.97 -16.54 8.82
N GLY A 38 1.67 -16.00 7.84
CA GLY A 38 3.00 -15.47 8.01
C GLY A 38 3.60 -14.84 6.75
N THR A 39 4.87 -15.09 6.55
CA THR A 39 5.62 -14.67 5.37
C THR A 39 6.78 -15.61 5.12
N CYS A 40 7.24 -15.67 3.86
CA CYS A 40 8.42 -16.45 3.49
C CYS A 40 9.62 -15.54 3.27
N ILE A 41 10.75 -15.95 3.78
CA ILE A 41 12.04 -15.32 3.52
C ILE A 41 12.88 -16.27 2.67
N SER A 42 13.45 -15.76 1.59
CA SER A 42 14.45 -16.49 0.79
C SER A 42 15.81 -15.83 0.92
N TYR A 43 16.81 -16.63 1.25
CA TYR A 43 18.21 -16.22 1.34
C TYR A 43 19.12 -17.33 0.81
N GLU A 44 20.06 -17.00 -0.07
CA GLU A 44 21.01 -17.96 -0.66
C GLU A 44 20.33 -19.21 -1.25
N ASN A 45 19.22 -19.01 -1.95
CA ASN A 45 18.41 -20.06 -2.59
C ASN A 45 17.67 -21.03 -1.63
N GLU A 46 17.69 -20.76 -0.35
CA GLU A 46 16.88 -21.46 0.65
C GLU A 46 15.67 -20.64 1.03
N MET A 47 14.57 -21.29 1.38
CA MET A 47 13.36 -20.65 1.89
C MET A 47 13.07 -21.10 3.31
N PHE A 48 12.61 -20.16 4.13
CA PHE A 48 12.08 -20.45 5.45
C PHE A 48 10.86 -19.58 5.74
N ASP A 49 9.90 -20.17 6.43
CA ASP A 49 8.65 -19.52 6.77
C ASP A 49 8.73 -18.91 8.17
N ILE A 50 8.28 -17.67 8.29
CA ILE A 50 8.00 -17.04 9.58
C ILE A 50 6.48 -17.09 9.77
N ASN A 51 6.02 -18.09 10.50
CA ASN A 51 4.59 -18.30 10.73
C ASN A 51 4.14 -17.51 11.98
N PHE A 52 3.51 -16.37 11.77
CA PHE A 52 3.03 -15.47 12.83
C PHE A 52 1.94 -16.13 13.66
N GLN A 53 1.05 -16.91 13.01
CA GLN A 53 -0.02 -17.61 13.70
C GLN A 53 0.52 -18.59 14.76
N LYS A 54 1.57 -19.34 14.43
CA LYS A 54 2.21 -20.26 15.38
C LYS A 54 3.03 -19.55 16.46
N LEU A 55 3.67 -18.42 16.11
CA LEU A 55 4.58 -17.72 17.01
C LEU A 55 3.84 -16.82 18.00
N ILE A 56 2.81 -16.13 17.55
CA ILE A 56 2.14 -15.06 18.33
C ILE A 56 0.62 -15.15 18.28
N GLY A 57 0.05 -16.16 17.63
CA GLY A 57 -1.40 -16.34 17.52
C GLY A 57 -2.08 -15.34 16.58
N GLN A 58 -1.37 -14.79 15.59
CA GLN A 58 -1.85 -13.70 14.76
C GLN A 58 -1.62 -13.94 13.29
N ASN A 59 -2.50 -13.36 12.47
CA ASN A 59 -2.44 -13.39 11.02
C ASN A 59 -2.26 -11.97 10.49
N VAL A 60 -1.84 -11.85 9.25
CA VAL A 60 -1.89 -10.60 8.49
C VAL A 60 -2.86 -10.72 7.34
N VAL A 61 -3.35 -9.60 6.84
CA VAL A 61 -4.25 -9.57 5.68
C VAL A 61 -3.61 -8.82 4.53
N VAL A 62 -3.89 -9.31 3.34
CA VAL A 62 -3.63 -8.58 2.10
C VAL A 62 -4.95 -8.08 1.55
N TYR A 63 -5.09 -6.77 1.49
CA TYR A 63 -6.23 -6.08 0.91
C TYR A 63 -5.72 -4.87 0.13
N GLY A 64 -6.20 -4.68 -1.08
CA GLY A 64 -5.67 -3.64 -1.96
C GLY A 64 -5.90 -2.24 -1.40
N GLN A 65 -4.89 -1.36 -1.43
CA GLN A 65 -5.04 0.03 -1.01
C GLN A 65 -6.17 0.75 -1.77
N THR A 66 -6.34 0.46 -3.04
CA THR A 66 -7.45 1.00 -3.86
C THR A 66 -8.81 0.58 -3.31
N GLU A 67 -8.90 -0.67 -2.84
CA GLU A 67 -10.14 -1.20 -2.26
C GLU A 67 -10.47 -0.55 -0.91
N VAL A 68 -9.45 -0.37 -0.05
CA VAL A 68 -9.60 0.40 1.20
C VAL A 68 -10.08 1.82 0.91
N THR A 69 -9.47 2.48 -0.04
CA THR A 69 -9.84 3.85 -0.44
C THR A 69 -11.29 3.91 -0.93
N ARG A 70 -11.70 2.94 -1.74
CA ARG A 70 -13.08 2.82 -2.22
C ARG A 70 -14.07 2.65 -1.07
N ASP A 71 -13.78 1.73 -0.13
CA ASP A 71 -14.65 1.51 1.03
C ASP A 71 -14.83 2.77 1.87
N LEU A 72 -13.76 3.55 2.02
CA LEU A 72 -13.81 4.82 2.75
C LEU A 72 -14.63 5.88 2.02
N TYR A 73 -14.54 5.97 0.70
CA TYR A 73 -15.38 6.87 -0.08
C TYR A 73 -16.85 6.46 -0.01
N ASP A 74 -17.16 5.17 -0.21
CA ASP A 74 -18.53 4.65 -0.14
C ASP A 74 -19.15 4.94 1.24
N ALA A 75 -18.39 4.75 2.31
CA ALA A 75 -18.85 5.05 3.67
C ALA A 75 -19.08 6.55 3.89
N ARG A 76 -18.21 7.40 3.36
CA ARG A 76 -18.36 8.84 3.46
C ARG A 76 -19.60 9.33 2.71
N ASP A 77 -19.83 8.82 1.51
CA ASP A 77 -21.00 9.15 0.70
C ASP A 77 -22.30 8.69 1.38
N ALA A 78 -22.28 7.51 2.00
CA ALA A 78 -23.44 6.97 2.71
C ALA A 78 -23.92 7.86 3.89
N VAL A 79 -22.99 8.60 4.52
CA VAL A 79 -23.32 9.55 5.60
C VAL A 79 -23.51 10.99 5.09
N GLY A 80 -23.51 11.20 3.78
CA GLY A 80 -23.66 12.53 3.17
C GLY A 80 -22.45 13.44 3.36
N GLY A 81 -21.26 12.85 3.58
CA GLY A 81 -20.01 13.59 3.70
C GLY A 81 -19.63 14.23 2.38
N GLN A 82 -19.23 15.50 2.41
CA GLN A 82 -18.79 16.18 1.19
C GLN A 82 -17.36 15.80 0.84
N THR A 83 -17.13 15.37 -0.40
CA THR A 83 -15.81 15.19 -0.99
C THR A 83 -15.72 16.05 -2.24
N ILE A 84 -14.71 16.91 -2.31
CA ILE A 84 -14.49 17.80 -3.46
C ILE A 84 -13.24 17.30 -4.17
N PHE A 85 -13.41 16.86 -5.41
CA PHE A 85 -12.35 16.35 -6.27
C PHE A 85 -11.81 17.45 -7.20
N GLU A 86 -10.69 17.15 -7.86
CA GLU A 86 -10.08 17.98 -8.90
C GLU A 86 -9.82 19.43 -8.44
N VAL A 87 -9.43 19.58 -7.16
CA VAL A 87 -9.10 20.89 -6.58
C VAL A 87 -7.65 21.26 -6.88
N GLU A 88 -7.42 22.54 -7.13
CA GLU A 88 -6.11 23.12 -7.37
C GLU A 88 -5.79 24.22 -6.35
N GLY A 89 -4.50 24.51 -6.15
CA GLY A 89 -4.05 25.62 -5.34
C GLY A 89 -4.53 25.57 -3.89
N VAL A 90 -4.56 24.38 -3.28
CA VAL A 90 -4.98 24.22 -1.90
C VAL A 90 -4.01 24.92 -0.96
N GLU A 91 -4.53 25.78 -0.10
CA GLU A 91 -3.77 26.45 0.95
C GLU A 91 -4.49 26.37 2.28
N ILE A 92 -3.74 26.06 3.34
CA ILE A 92 -4.22 26.07 4.71
C ILE A 92 -3.79 27.41 5.32
N ARG A 93 -4.73 28.11 5.91
CA ARG A 93 -4.55 29.43 6.51
C ARG A 93 -4.98 29.40 7.97
N ASP A 94 -4.31 30.22 8.77
CA ASP A 94 -4.61 30.49 10.18
C ASP A 94 -4.74 29.18 11.02
N ALA A 95 -3.94 28.14 10.67
CA ALA A 95 -3.99 26.81 11.28
C ALA A 95 -3.64 26.80 12.78
N ASP A 96 -2.98 27.84 13.27
CA ASP A 96 -2.55 28.05 14.68
C ASP A 96 -3.49 28.99 15.44
N THR A 97 -4.67 29.29 14.91
CA THR A 97 -5.69 30.16 15.52
C THR A 97 -6.99 29.41 15.78
N ASP A 98 -7.95 30.10 16.39
CA ASP A 98 -9.31 29.56 16.64
C ASP A 98 -10.23 29.62 15.39
N ALA A 99 -9.71 30.06 14.25
CA ALA A 99 -10.50 30.23 13.01
C ALA A 99 -9.70 29.76 11.77
N PRO A 100 -9.24 28.50 11.74
CA PRO A 100 -8.55 27.96 10.57
C PRO A 100 -9.46 27.87 9.36
N TYR A 101 -8.89 28.02 8.17
CA TYR A 101 -9.63 27.82 6.94
C TYR A 101 -8.75 27.26 5.83
N VAL A 102 -9.40 26.68 4.83
CA VAL A 102 -8.74 26.16 3.63
C VAL A 102 -9.28 26.89 2.41
N THR A 103 -8.39 27.35 1.54
CA THR A 103 -8.74 27.90 0.23
C THR A 103 -8.27 26.98 -0.88
N PHE A 104 -9.01 26.93 -1.97
CA PHE A 104 -8.70 26.13 -3.15
C PHE A 104 -9.47 26.64 -4.36
N THR A 105 -9.12 26.14 -5.54
CA THR A 105 -9.84 26.40 -6.79
C THR A 105 -10.46 25.11 -7.29
N VAL A 106 -11.71 25.17 -7.72
CA VAL A 106 -12.42 24.09 -8.40
C VAL A 106 -13.22 24.69 -9.56
N ASP A 107 -13.15 24.09 -10.74
CA ASP A 107 -13.79 24.60 -11.98
C ASP A 107 -13.43 26.08 -12.27
N GLY A 108 -12.20 26.49 -12.01
CA GLY A 108 -11.72 27.85 -12.19
C GLY A 108 -12.27 28.87 -11.17
N SER A 109 -13.04 28.43 -10.18
CA SER A 109 -13.65 29.28 -9.15
C SER A 109 -12.94 29.11 -7.82
N ALA A 110 -12.55 30.21 -7.18
CA ALA A 110 -11.98 30.19 -5.84
C ALA A 110 -13.07 29.83 -4.81
N ARG A 111 -12.70 28.95 -3.88
CA ARG A 111 -13.54 28.48 -2.78
C ARG A 111 -12.81 28.63 -1.46
N ARG A 112 -13.58 28.68 -0.38
CA ARG A 112 -13.10 28.67 1.00
C ARG A 112 -13.96 27.79 1.88
N ILE A 113 -13.32 27.06 2.79
CA ILE A 113 -13.97 26.31 3.84
C ILE A 113 -13.42 26.81 5.18
N ASP A 114 -14.29 27.37 6.00
CA ASP A 114 -13.99 27.70 7.38
C ASP A 114 -14.26 26.46 8.24
N CYS A 115 -13.38 26.16 9.17
CA CYS A 115 -13.44 24.93 9.97
C CYS A 115 -12.86 25.15 11.38
N ASP A 116 -13.21 24.27 12.30
CA ASP A 116 -12.64 24.27 13.65
C ASP A 116 -11.27 23.58 13.69
N PHE A 117 -11.08 22.59 12.81
CA PHE A 117 -9.83 21.80 12.72
C PHE A 117 -9.51 21.46 11.26
N VAL A 118 -8.20 21.37 10.97
CA VAL A 118 -7.68 20.87 9.69
C VAL A 118 -6.86 19.60 9.97
N ALA A 119 -7.25 18.51 9.34
CA ALA A 119 -6.50 17.25 9.37
C ALA A 119 -5.73 17.06 8.06
N GLY A 120 -4.41 17.13 8.11
CA GLY A 120 -3.54 16.91 6.95
C GLY A 120 -3.33 15.42 6.68
N CYS A 121 -4.09 14.85 5.75
CA CYS A 121 -3.97 13.46 5.32
C CYS A 121 -3.42 13.33 3.89
N ASP A 122 -2.61 14.31 3.46
CA ASP A 122 -2.15 14.53 2.09
C ASP A 122 -0.71 14.03 1.83
N GLY A 123 -0.19 13.20 2.72
CA GLY A 123 1.10 12.54 2.59
C GLY A 123 2.32 13.47 2.69
N PHE A 124 3.49 12.89 2.49
CA PHE A 124 4.76 13.60 2.68
C PHE A 124 4.93 14.85 1.80
N HIS A 125 4.41 14.83 0.59
CA HIS A 125 4.52 15.94 -0.37
C HIS A 125 3.34 16.91 -0.33
N GLY A 126 2.37 16.67 0.56
CA GLY A 126 1.17 17.47 0.69
C GLY A 126 1.41 18.91 1.15
N VAL A 127 0.37 19.72 1.01
CA VAL A 127 0.42 21.14 1.41
C VAL A 127 0.43 21.30 2.92
N SER A 128 -0.21 20.39 3.65
CA SER A 128 -0.30 20.43 5.12
C SER A 128 1.09 20.46 5.76
N ARG A 129 2.00 19.60 5.30
CA ARG A 129 3.38 19.60 5.79
C ARG A 129 4.10 20.91 5.53
N LYS A 130 3.86 21.53 4.38
CA LYS A 130 4.49 22.81 4.00
C LYS A 130 3.97 24.00 4.81
N THR A 131 2.78 23.85 5.41
CA THR A 131 2.18 24.87 6.29
C THR A 131 2.85 24.88 7.67
N ILE A 132 3.49 23.78 8.08
CA ILE A 132 4.22 23.72 9.35
C ILE A 132 5.46 24.62 9.29
N PRO A 133 5.62 25.58 10.21
CA PRO A 133 6.76 26.48 10.21
C PRO A 133 8.11 25.75 10.29
N ASP A 134 9.10 26.21 9.54
CA ASP A 134 10.44 25.61 9.53
C ASP A 134 11.14 25.65 10.90
N THR A 135 10.70 26.55 11.79
CA THR A 135 11.21 26.65 13.18
C THR A 135 10.86 25.43 14.03
N VAL A 136 9.80 24.69 13.71
CA VAL A 136 9.32 23.51 14.43
C VAL A 136 9.42 22.25 13.61
N ARG A 137 9.42 22.33 12.28
CA ARG A 137 9.57 21.19 11.39
C ARG A 137 11.05 20.79 11.27
N LYS A 138 11.30 19.49 11.47
CA LYS A 138 12.59 18.88 11.18
C LYS A 138 12.38 17.76 10.18
N ASP A 139 13.01 17.89 9.02
CA ASP A 139 12.94 16.91 7.97
C ASP A 139 14.21 16.07 7.94
N TYR A 140 14.04 14.77 7.82
CA TYR A 140 15.12 13.82 7.56
C TYR A 140 14.73 13.00 6.34
N GLU A 141 15.60 12.97 5.34
CA GLU A 141 15.38 12.17 4.14
C GLU A 141 16.66 11.39 3.79
N LYS A 142 16.51 10.10 3.55
CA LYS A 142 17.55 9.25 2.99
C LYS A 142 17.08 8.66 1.68
N VAL A 143 17.77 8.99 0.60
CA VAL A 143 17.56 8.39 -0.72
C VAL A 143 18.54 7.24 -0.88
N PHE A 144 18.02 6.06 -1.21
CA PHE A 144 18.84 4.88 -1.47
C PHE A 144 19.25 4.84 -2.96
N PRO A 145 20.42 4.29 -3.29
CA PRO A 145 20.91 4.28 -4.68
C PRO A 145 20.26 3.21 -5.57
N PHE A 146 19.06 2.77 -5.21
CA PHE A 146 18.30 1.77 -5.97
C PHE A 146 16.82 2.09 -5.91
N GLY A 147 16.08 1.51 -6.84
CA GLY A 147 14.64 1.61 -6.92
C GLY A 147 13.98 0.24 -6.92
N TRP A 148 12.67 0.27 -6.85
CA TRP A 148 11.79 -0.86 -6.99
C TRP A 148 11.11 -0.81 -8.35
N LEU A 149 11.47 -1.75 -9.23
CA LEU A 149 10.70 -2.00 -10.44
C LEU A 149 9.54 -2.91 -10.06
N GLY A 150 8.34 -2.35 -10.04
CA GLY A 150 7.10 -3.06 -9.73
C GLY A 150 6.32 -3.41 -10.99
N VAL A 151 5.85 -4.65 -11.07
CA VAL A 151 4.98 -5.14 -12.13
C VAL A 151 3.70 -5.69 -11.51
N LEU A 152 2.56 -5.27 -12.04
CA LEU A 152 1.26 -5.88 -11.79
C LEU A 152 0.89 -6.72 -13.02
N SER A 153 0.50 -7.97 -12.82
CA SER A 153 0.15 -8.89 -13.92
C SER A 153 -1.05 -9.75 -13.53
N GLU A 154 -1.91 -10.01 -14.50
CA GLU A 154 -3.04 -10.95 -14.37
C GLU A 154 -2.54 -12.40 -14.41
N THR A 155 -1.79 -12.77 -13.39
CA THR A 155 -1.23 -14.10 -13.20
C THR A 155 -1.50 -14.57 -11.78
N PRO A 156 -1.67 -15.89 -11.55
CA PRO A 156 -1.80 -16.41 -10.20
C PRO A 156 -0.53 -16.13 -9.38
N PRO A 157 -0.65 -15.98 -8.07
CA PRO A 157 0.51 -15.82 -7.19
C PRO A 157 1.41 -17.06 -7.25
N VAL A 158 2.71 -16.83 -7.16
CA VAL A 158 3.70 -17.91 -7.16
C VAL A 158 3.71 -18.69 -5.84
N HIS A 159 3.16 -18.13 -4.78
CA HIS A 159 3.10 -18.70 -3.45
C HIS A 159 1.88 -18.16 -2.68
N GLU A 160 1.40 -18.93 -1.70
CA GLU A 160 0.27 -18.54 -0.84
C GLU A 160 0.63 -17.38 0.10
N GLU A 161 1.88 -17.30 0.55
CA GLU A 161 2.41 -16.24 1.40
C GLU A 161 3.28 -15.29 0.59
N LEU A 162 3.51 -14.06 1.12
CA LEU A 162 4.50 -13.14 0.55
C LEU A 162 5.91 -13.76 0.62
N ILE A 163 6.69 -13.58 -0.44
CA ILE A 163 8.10 -13.98 -0.46
C ILE A 163 8.97 -12.74 -0.53
N TYR A 164 9.83 -12.57 0.49
CA TYR A 164 10.92 -11.62 0.51
C TYR A 164 12.21 -12.34 0.13
N ALA A 165 12.65 -12.18 -1.11
CA ALA A 165 13.81 -12.88 -1.63
C ALA A 165 15.03 -11.97 -1.67
N ASN A 166 16.10 -12.37 -0.98
CA ASN A 166 17.41 -11.74 -1.06
C ASN A 166 18.38 -12.66 -1.80
N SER A 167 18.96 -12.17 -2.87
CA SER A 167 19.92 -12.89 -3.69
C SER A 167 21.14 -12.03 -3.99
N ALA A 168 22.22 -12.64 -4.49
CA ALA A 168 23.39 -11.91 -4.96
C ALA A 168 23.07 -10.90 -6.09
N ARG A 169 21.93 -11.05 -6.76
CA ARG A 169 21.43 -10.15 -7.81
C ARG A 169 20.60 -8.98 -7.26
N GLY A 170 20.38 -8.93 -5.96
CA GLY A 170 19.51 -7.97 -5.28
C GLY A 170 18.20 -8.58 -4.83
N PHE A 171 17.37 -7.75 -4.26
CA PHE A 171 16.13 -8.13 -3.63
C PHE A 171 14.99 -8.31 -4.64
N ALA A 172 14.06 -9.22 -4.33
CA ALA A 172 12.78 -9.36 -5.01
C ALA A 172 11.65 -9.56 -3.98
N LEU A 173 10.44 -9.17 -4.35
CA LEU A 173 9.22 -9.40 -3.57
C LEU A 173 8.16 -10.02 -4.46
N CYS A 174 7.57 -11.11 -4.00
CA CYS A 174 6.39 -11.71 -4.62
C CYS A 174 5.19 -11.49 -3.69
N SER A 175 4.15 -10.90 -4.21
CA SER A 175 2.90 -10.66 -3.48
C SER A 175 1.70 -10.90 -4.39
N MET A 176 0.54 -11.08 -3.78
CA MET A 176 -0.73 -11.18 -4.50
C MET A 176 -1.61 -9.96 -4.26
N ARG A 177 -2.58 -9.77 -5.14
CA ARG A 177 -3.72 -8.88 -4.95
C ARG A 177 -5.02 -9.66 -4.87
N ASN A 178 -5.11 -10.76 -5.63
CA ASN A 178 -6.15 -11.78 -5.59
C ASN A 178 -5.62 -13.07 -6.24
N GLU A 179 -6.45 -14.10 -6.36
CA GLU A 179 -6.08 -15.40 -6.93
C GLU A 179 -5.54 -15.34 -8.37
N ASN A 180 -5.86 -14.28 -9.11
CA ASN A 180 -5.50 -14.11 -10.52
C ASN A 180 -4.74 -12.81 -10.79
N LEU A 181 -4.35 -12.08 -9.76
CA LEU A 181 -3.65 -10.81 -9.88
C LEU A 181 -2.48 -10.75 -8.90
N SER A 182 -1.29 -10.67 -9.42
CA SER A 182 -0.06 -10.65 -8.64
C SER A 182 0.74 -9.38 -8.85
N ARG A 183 1.39 -8.95 -7.78
CA ARG A 183 2.32 -7.83 -7.79
C ARG A 183 3.72 -8.31 -7.44
N TYR A 184 4.65 -8.08 -8.33
CA TYR A 184 6.05 -8.46 -8.16
C TYR A 184 6.94 -7.24 -8.18
N TYR A 185 8.03 -7.30 -7.44
CA TYR A 185 9.05 -6.26 -7.42
C TYR A 185 10.44 -6.85 -7.57
N VAL A 186 11.28 -6.17 -8.33
CA VAL A 186 12.71 -6.42 -8.35
C VAL A 186 13.46 -5.13 -8.05
N GLN A 187 14.51 -5.24 -7.25
CA GLN A 187 15.44 -4.14 -7.05
C GLN A 187 16.16 -3.83 -8.36
N CYS A 188 16.18 -2.57 -8.76
CA CYS A 188 16.82 -2.08 -9.97
C CYS A 188 17.64 -0.82 -9.68
N ASN A 189 18.37 -0.31 -10.65
CA ASN A 189 18.99 1.00 -10.53
C ASN A 189 17.91 2.09 -10.65
N VAL A 190 18.00 3.12 -9.82
CA VAL A 190 17.04 4.24 -9.86
C VAL A 190 17.07 5.02 -11.19
N SER A 191 18.19 4.92 -11.92
CA SER A 191 18.37 5.55 -13.25
C SER A 191 17.99 4.65 -14.43
N ASP A 192 17.52 3.43 -14.17
CA ASP A 192 17.10 2.53 -15.23
C ASP A 192 15.91 3.13 -15.99
N ASP A 193 15.92 2.99 -17.31
CA ASP A 193 14.78 3.34 -18.14
C ASP A 193 13.74 2.22 -18.09
N ILE A 194 12.53 2.57 -17.70
CA ILE A 194 11.42 1.63 -17.62
C ILE A 194 11.08 0.96 -18.97
N PHE A 195 11.32 1.65 -20.06
CA PHE A 195 11.08 1.12 -21.41
C PHE A 195 12.08 0.04 -21.84
N GLU A 196 13.26 0.00 -21.19
CA GLU A 196 14.23 -1.08 -21.38
C GLU A 196 13.90 -2.34 -20.59
N TRP A 197 12.96 -2.25 -19.64
CA TRP A 197 12.46 -3.38 -18.88
C TRP A 197 11.25 -4.00 -19.59
N THR A 198 11.50 -4.80 -20.62
CA THR A 198 10.45 -5.62 -21.25
C THR A 198 9.88 -6.62 -20.25
N ASP A 199 8.68 -7.15 -20.50
CA ASP A 199 8.09 -8.17 -19.62
C ASP A 199 8.96 -9.41 -19.55
N GLU A 200 9.51 -9.85 -20.67
CA GLU A 200 10.45 -10.98 -20.73
C GLU A 200 11.68 -10.75 -19.84
N LYS A 201 12.32 -9.58 -19.95
CA LYS A 201 13.48 -9.22 -19.12
C LYS A 201 13.11 -9.19 -17.63
N PHE A 202 11.93 -8.69 -17.30
CA PHE A 202 11.46 -8.64 -15.91
C PHE A 202 11.27 -10.05 -15.34
N TRP A 203 10.55 -10.92 -16.05
CA TRP A 203 10.29 -12.28 -15.61
C TRP A 203 11.55 -13.12 -15.51
N ASP A 204 12.47 -12.97 -16.44
CA ASP A 204 13.80 -13.63 -16.39
C ASP A 204 14.60 -13.20 -15.17
N GLU A 205 14.62 -11.90 -14.88
CA GLU A 205 15.33 -11.37 -13.72
C GLU A 205 14.68 -11.81 -12.41
N LEU A 206 13.34 -11.82 -12.33
CA LEU A 206 12.63 -12.32 -11.16
C LEU A 206 12.95 -13.79 -10.90
N ARG A 207 12.88 -14.65 -11.93
CA ARG A 207 13.25 -16.08 -11.80
C ARG A 207 14.65 -16.28 -11.23
N ARG A 208 15.61 -15.50 -11.67
CA ARG A 208 17.02 -15.60 -11.21
C ARG A 208 17.22 -15.16 -9.76
N ARG A 209 16.25 -14.52 -9.14
CA ARG A 209 16.29 -14.07 -7.75
C ARG A 209 15.53 -14.98 -6.81
N LEU A 210 14.74 -15.90 -7.33
CA LEU A 210 13.94 -16.85 -6.57
C LEU A 210 14.65 -18.21 -6.48
N PRO A 211 14.39 -18.98 -5.41
CA PRO A 211 14.78 -20.39 -5.37
C PRO A 211 14.18 -21.15 -6.54
N GLU A 212 14.92 -22.12 -7.08
CA GLU A 212 14.52 -22.90 -8.26
C GLU A 212 13.09 -23.47 -8.12
N ALA A 213 12.79 -24.08 -6.98
CA ALA A 213 11.47 -24.69 -6.71
C ALA A 213 10.31 -23.67 -6.71
N VAL A 214 10.58 -22.39 -6.50
CA VAL A 214 9.62 -21.30 -6.59
C VAL A 214 9.57 -20.77 -8.03
N ALA A 215 10.74 -20.55 -8.63
CA ALA A 215 10.86 -20.04 -9.99
C ALA A 215 10.15 -20.94 -11.02
N ASP A 216 10.18 -22.27 -10.81
CA ASP A 216 9.49 -23.26 -11.65
C ASP A 216 7.96 -23.14 -11.61
N LYS A 217 7.40 -22.61 -10.51
CA LYS A 217 5.97 -22.38 -10.35
C LYS A 217 5.50 -21.02 -10.88
N LEU A 218 6.44 -20.14 -11.25
CA LEU A 218 6.14 -18.77 -11.65
C LEU A 218 5.41 -18.76 -13.01
N VAL A 219 4.14 -18.36 -12.96
CA VAL A 219 3.34 -18.09 -14.16
C VAL A 219 3.60 -16.66 -14.60
N THR A 220 3.98 -16.49 -15.86
CA THR A 220 4.28 -15.18 -16.45
C THR A 220 3.16 -14.71 -17.35
N GLY A 221 2.99 -13.40 -17.46
CA GLY A 221 2.00 -12.77 -18.30
C GLY A 221 2.39 -11.32 -18.64
N PRO A 222 1.57 -10.62 -19.43
CA PRO A 222 1.80 -9.22 -19.73
C PRO A 222 1.68 -8.36 -18.46
N SER A 223 2.51 -7.33 -18.34
CA SER A 223 2.35 -6.32 -17.30
C SER A 223 1.17 -5.39 -17.67
N ILE A 224 0.20 -5.27 -16.74
CA ILE A 224 -0.88 -4.29 -16.86
C ILE A 224 -0.50 -2.96 -16.20
N GLU A 225 0.47 -2.98 -15.30
CA GLU A 225 1.10 -1.82 -14.70
C GLU A 225 2.58 -2.10 -14.49
N LYS A 226 3.41 -1.13 -14.80
CA LYS A 226 4.86 -1.17 -14.58
C LYS A 226 5.35 0.19 -14.12
N SER A 227 6.14 0.21 -13.05
CA SER A 227 6.68 1.46 -12.51
C SER A 227 8.03 1.24 -11.84
N ILE A 228 8.89 2.25 -11.89
CA ILE A 228 10.12 2.31 -11.08
C ILE A 228 9.92 3.40 -10.03
N ALA A 229 10.01 3.01 -8.77
CA ALA A 229 9.93 3.93 -7.65
C ALA A 229 11.29 3.98 -6.91
N PRO A 230 11.88 5.16 -6.70
CA PRO A 230 13.07 5.28 -5.87
C PRO A 230 12.73 4.92 -4.42
N LEU A 231 13.63 4.19 -3.75
CA LEU A 231 13.46 3.91 -2.33
C LEU A 231 13.94 5.12 -1.53
N ARG A 232 13.05 5.64 -0.69
CA ARG A 232 13.31 6.77 0.20
C ARG A 232 12.85 6.43 1.62
N SER A 233 13.55 6.94 2.61
CA SER A 233 13.16 6.89 4.02
C SER A 233 13.03 8.33 4.53
N PHE A 234 11.99 8.58 5.31
CA PHE A 234 11.66 9.88 5.87
C PHE A 234 11.59 9.80 7.39
#